data_cbcc19e5a4363b4b91e6d2e0e3688923
#
_entry.id   cbcc19e5a4363b4b91e6d2e0e3688923
#
_cell.length_a   1.000
_cell.length_b   1.000
_cell.length_c   1.000
_cell.angle_alpha   90.00
_cell.angle_beta   90.00
_cell.angle_gamma   90.00
#
_symmetry.space_group_name_H-M   'P 1'
#
loop_
_entity.id
_entity.type
_entity.pdbx_description
1 polymer ?
#
loop_
_entity_poly.entity_id
_entity_poly.type
_entity_poly.pdbx_seq_one_letter_code
_entity_poly.pdbx_strand_id
1 'polypeptide(L)'
;PSKGGQSPLAKDEEWVNVTIDGIKGKRETSTMPGSAGSSWYFLRYIDPKNDKAIADPELLKHWMPVDLYVGGPEHAVGHLLYSRMWNRYLYDKGIVTTKEPFQKLVHQGMILGANGIKMGKRYPEFAIDPNVLIEQYGADTVRLYEMFMGPLEASKPWSEQGVDGAHKWLERVHRLIVESNKLSDTNDGSLDEVYHATVKKVTSDIESLNLNTA
;
A
#
# COMPACT_ATOMS: atom_id res chain seq x y z
N PRO A 1 20.57 -14.43 22.87
CA PRO A 1 20.68 -15.03 21.54
C PRO A 1 20.78 -16.54 21.63
N SER A 2 19.91 -17.26 20.92
CA SER A 2 19.98 -18.72 20.92
C SER A 2 21.13 -19.18 20.01
N LYS A 3 22.08 -19.94 20.55
CA LYS A 3 23.07 -20.68 19.78
C LYS A 3 22.40 -21.95 19.23
N GLY A 4 22.56 -22.26 17.94
CA GLY A 4 22.19 -23.57 17.39
C GLY A 4 20.82 -23.69 16.74
N GLY A 5 20.28 -22.65 16.12
CA GLY A 5 19.10 -22.75 15.25
C GLY A 5 17.75 -23.03 15.93
N GLN A 6 17.71 -23.13 17.25
CA GLN A 6 16.46 -23.28 18.00
C GLN A 6 15.86 -21.92 18.38
N SER A 7 14.53 -21.83 18.33
CA SER A 7 13.79 -20.68 18.87
C SER A 7 14.16 -20.43 20.33
N PRO A 8 14.33 -19.17 20.78
CA PRO A 8 14.48 -18.85 22.19
C PRO A 8 13.39 -19.43 23.08
N LEU A 9 12.14 -19.45 22.59
CA LEU A 9 11.00 -20.03 23.29
C LEU A 9 11.14 -21.56 23.51
N ALA A 10 11.79 -22.27 22.59
CA ALA A 10 12.00 -23.70 22.72
C ALA A 10 12.91 -24.09 23.93
N LYS A 11 13.62 -23.12 24.48
CA LYS A 11 14.52 -23.31 25.65
C LYS A 11 13.84 -23.00 26.97
N ASP A 12 12.66 -22.44 26.95
CA ASP A 12 11.84 -22.13 28.11
C ASP A 12 10.90 -23.33 28.36
N GLU A 13 11.40 -24.32 29.13
CA GLU A 13 10.65 -25.54 29.39
C GLU A 13 9.36 -25.28 30.17
N GLU A 14 9.33 -24.26 31.02
CA GLU A 14 8.14 -23.88 31.77
C GLU A 14 7.06 -23.34 30.86
N TRP A 15 7.44 -22.53 29.91
CA TRP A 15 6.51 -21.99 28.89
C TRP A 15 6.09 -23.04 27.87
N VAL A 16 7.02 -23.90 27.43
CA VAL A 16 6.76 -24.93 26.38
C VAL A 16 5.78 -25.99 26.88
N ASN A 17 5.97 -26.48 28.10
CA ASN A 17 5.12 -27.55 28.64
C ASN A 17 3.82 -26.95 29.19
N VAL A 18 2.69 -27.45 28.73
CA VAL A 18 1.37 -26.93 29.11
C VAL A 18 0.42 -28.08 29.42
N THR A 19 -0.49 -27.85 30.36
CA THR A 19 -1.62 -28.75 30.61
C THR A 19 -2.91 -27.96 30.37
N ILE A 20 -3.73 -28.41 29.43
CA ILE A 20 -5.02 -27.81 29.10
C ILE A 20 -6.08 -28.88 29.28
N ASP A 21 -7.08 -28.61 30.12
CA ASP A 21 -8.17 -29.55 30.45
C ASP A 21 -7.68 -30.93 30.88
N GLY A 22 -6.56 -30.96 31.66
CA GLY A 22 -5.94 -32.19 32.14
C GLY A 22 -5.05 -32.93 31.13
N ILE A 23 -4.98 -32.44 29.87
CA ILE A 23 -4.16 -33.02 28.81
C ILE A 23 -2.81 -32.30 28.76
N LYS A 24 -1.73 -33.09 28.91
CA LYS A 24 -0.36 -32.58 28.79
C LYS A 24 -0.03 -32.39 27.31
N GLY A 25 0.55 -31.22 26.99
CA GLY A 25 0.96 -30.88 25.64
C GLY A 25 2.20 -29.98 25.60
N LYS A 26 2.64 -29.64 24.43
CA LYS A 26 3.72 -28.66 24.19
C LYS A 26 3.20 -27.51 23.31
N ARG A 27 3.50 -26.29 23.74
CA ARG A 27 3.23 -25.12 22.90
C ARG A 27 4.15 -25.10 21.69
N GLU A 28 3.63 -24.60 20.56
CA GLU A 28 4.45 -24.30 19.38
C GLU A 28 5.47 -23.21 19.74
N THR A 29 6.71 -23.44 19.37
CA THR A 29 7.83 -22.54 19.69
C THR A 29 8.28 -21.67 18.53
N SER A 30 7.79 -21.93 17.33
CA SER A 30 7.92 -20.99 16.20
C SER A 30 6.80 -19.96 16.27
N THR A 31 7.18 -18.71 16.07
CA THR A 31 6.25 -17.58 16.02
C THR A 31 6.13 -17.10 14.57
N MET A 32 5.08 -16.35 14.25
CA MET A 32 4.96 -15.67 12.95
C MET A 32 6.04 -14.58 12.86
N PRO A 33 7.21 -14.85 12.26
CA PRO A 33 8.34 -13.92 12.35
C PRO A 33 8.05 -12.65 11.55
N GLY A 34 7.93 -11.52 12.25
CA GLY A 34 7.78 -10.20 11.65
C GLY A 34 6.44 -9.88 11.00
N SER A 35 5.49 -10.84 10.97
CA SER A 35 4.25 -10.68 10.20
C SER A 35 2.98 -10.61 11.04
N ALA A 36 3.06 -10.83 12.35
CA ALA A 36 1.86 -10.88 13.20
C ALA A 36 1.10 -9.56 13.21
N GLY A 37 1.75 -8.44 13.50
CA GLY A 37 1.13 -7.12 13.54
C GLY A 37 0.58 -6.68 12.17
N SER A 38 1.34 -6.90 11.10
CA SER A 38 0.94 -6.56 9.74
C SER A 38 -0.23 -7.39 9.21
N SER A 39 -0.54 -8.52 9.85
CA SER A 39 -1.62 -9.42 9.40
C SER A 39 -3.02 -8.94 9.73
N TRP A 40 -3.17 -7.95 10.61
CA TRP A 40 -4.47 -7.46 11.08
C TRP A 40 -4.54 -5.94 11.29
N TYR A 41 -3.51 -5.19 10.92
CA TYR A 41 -3.44 -3.74 11.14
C TYR A 41 -4.63 -2.99 10.56
N PHE A 42 -5.17 -3.43 9.42
CA PHE A 42 -6.32 -2.82 8.76
C PHE A 42 -7.59 -2.86 9.63
N LEU A 43 -7.75 -3.86 10.49
CA LEU A 43 -8.82 -3.91 11.48
C LEU A 43 -8.62 -2.85 12.56
N ARG A 44 -7.38 -2.71 13.05
CA ARG A 44 -7.04 -1.70 14.07
C ARG A 44 -7.18 -0.28 13.53
N TYR A 45 -6.95 -0.05 12.25
CA TYR A 45 -7.11 1.27 11.62
C TYR A 45 -8.54 1.78 11.65
N ILE A 46 -9.53 0.88 11.72
CA ILE A 46 -10.95 1.24 11.83
C ILE A 46 -11.24 1.98 13.14
N ASP A 47 -10.58 1.55 14.24
CA ASP A 47 -10.78 2.13 15.57
C ASP A 47 -9.46 2.10 16.37
N PRO A 48 -8.51 2.99 16.03
CA PRO A 48 -7.12 2.89 16.50
C PRO A 48 -6.95 3.20 17.99
N LYS A 49 -7.93 3.88 18.61
CA LYS A 49 -7.88 4.28 20.02
C LYS A 49 -8.67 3.36 20.95
N ASN A 50 -9.25 2.29 20.42
CA ASN A 50 -10.01 1.34 21.23
C ASN A 50 -9.07 0.52 22.12
N ASP A 51 -9.26 0.62 23.43
CA ASP A 51 -8.47 -0.08 24.45
C ASP A 51 -9.13 -1.37 24.96
N LYS A 52 -10.38 -1.65 24.53
CA LYS A 52 -11.19 -2.79 24.98
C LYS A 52 -11.27 -3.92 23.97
N ALA A 53 -11.19 -3.62 22.70
CA ALA A 53 -11.35 -4.56 21.60
C ALA A 53 -10.39 -4.23 20.45
N ILE A 54 -10.33 -5.14 19.46
CA ILE A 54 -9.56 -4.93 18.22
C ILE A 54 -10.06 -3.69 17.45
N ALA A 55 -11.36 -3.50 17.43
CA ALA A 55 -12.09 -2.31 17.03
C ALA A 55 -13.56 -2.46 17.51
N ASP A 56 -14.35 -1.40 17.48
CA ASP A 56 -15.78 -1.45 17.77
C ASP A 56 -16.49 -2.39 16.79
N PRO A 57 -17.35 -3.32 17.26
CA PRO A 57 -18.04 -4.29 16.41
C PRO A 57 -18.91 -3.68 15.31
N GLU A 58 -19.60 -2.56 15.58
CA GLU A 58 -20.43 -1.91 14.57
C GLU A 58 -19.59 -1.21 13.52
N LEU A 59 -18.43 -0.65 13.90
CA LEU A 59 -17.47 -0.11 12.95
C LEU A 59 -16.84 -1.21 12.08
N LEU A 60 -16.50 -2.37 12.67
CA LEU A 60 -16.02 -3.52 11.90
C LEU A 60 -17.05 -3.99 10.88
N LYS A 61 -18.32 -4.09 11.28
CA LYS A 61 -19.41 -4.48 10.39
C LYS A 61 -19.63 -3.48 9.25
N HIS A 62 -19.44 -2.19 9.51
CA HIS A 62 -19.61 -1.13 8.50
C HIS A 62 -18.45 -1.07 7.50
N TRP A 63 -17.20 -1.18 7.99
CA TRP A 63 -16.01 -0.93 7.17
C TRP A 63 -15.40 -2.19 6.55
N MET A 64 -15.76 -3.39 7.03
CA MET A 64 -15.25 -4.63 6.48
C MET A 64 -16.24 -5.28 5.49
N PRO A 65 -15.75 -5.97 4.47
CA PRO A 65 -14.33 -6.13 4.07
C PRO A 65 -13.76 -4.86 3.44
N VAL A 66 -12.42 -4.74 3.40
CA VAL A 66 -11.74 -3.64 2.70
C VAL A 66 -12.09 -3.67 1.21
N ASP A 67 -12.55 -2.54 0.67
CA ASP A 67 -13.07 -2.46 -0.71
C ASP A 67 -11.97 -2.64 -1.76
N LEU A 68 -10.83 -1.96 -1.56
CA LEU A 68 -9.70 -1.99 -2.46
C LEU A 68 -8.39 -2.13 -1.68
N TYR A 69 -7.62 -3.16 -2.00
CA TYR A 69 -6.31 -3.41 -1.41
C TYR A 69 -5.23 -3.42 -2.48
N VAL A 70 -4.29 -2.49 -2.38
CA VAL A 70 -3.22 -2.30 -3.37
C VAL A 70 -1.90 -2.73 -2.76
N GLY A 71 -1.16 -3.58 -3.45
CA GLY A 71 0.14 -4.06 -2.97
C GLY A 71 0.85 -4.94 -3.97
N GLY A 72 2.17 -5.08 -3.81
CA GLY A 72 3.00 -5.87 -4.72
C GLY A 72 2.68 -7.38 -4.65
N PRO A 73 2.90 -8.12 -5.75
CA PRO A 73 2.65 -9.56 -5.82
C PRO A 73 3.54 -10.38 -4.87
N GLU A 74 4.66 -9.84 -4.42
CA GLU A 74 5.58 -10.47 -3.46
C GLU A 74 4.93 -10.73 -2.10
N HIS A 75 3.82 -10.06 -1.79
CA HIS A 75 3.08 -10.24 -0.55
C HIS A 75 2.09 -11.41 -0.57
N ALA A 76 1.90 -12.07 -1.72
CA ALA A 76 0.90 -13.13 -1.88
C ALA A 76 1.08 -14.32 -0.92
N VAL A 77 2.31 -14.83 -0.79
CA VAL A 77 2.64 -15.97 0.09
C VAL A 77 3.10 -15.57 1.49
N GLY A 78 3.14 -14.29 1.79
CA GLY A 78 3.49 -13.75 3.11
C GLY A 78 2.30 -13.04 3.73
N HIS A 79 2.31 -11.72 3.62
CA HIS A 79 1.32 -10.83 4.21
C HIS A 79 -0.14 -11.21 3.90
N LEU A 80 -0.47 -11.45 2.62
CA LEU A 80 -1.85 -11.75 2.23
C LEU A 80 -2.34 -13.09 2.77
N LEU A 81 -1.48 -14.13 2.77
CA LEU A 81 -1.81 -15.42 3.34
C LEU A 81 -2.09 -15.31 4.84
N TYR A 82 -1.21 -14.61 5.59
CA TYR A 82 -1.38 -14.41 7.03
C TYR A 82 -2.60 -13.55 7.35
N SER A 83 -2.85 -12.48 6.60
CA SER A 83 -4.04 -11.65 6.78
C SER A 83 -5.33 -12.44 6.60
N ARG A 84 -5.39 -13.32 5.60
CA ARG A 84 -6.55 -14.19 5.37
C ARG A 84 -6.70 -15.23 6.49
N MET A 85 -5.60 -15.81 6.96
CA MET A 85 -5.62 -16.75 8.08
C MET A 85 -6.16 -16.10 9.35
N TRP A 86 -5.64 -14.92 9.71
CA TRP A 86 -6.12 -14.18 10.88
C TRP A 86 -7.58 -13.77 10.74
N ASN A 87 -7.97 -13.25 9.59
CA ASN A 87 -9.35 -12.82 9.37
C ASN A 87 -10.33 -14.00 9.47
N ARG A 88 -9.99 -15.18 8.94
CA ARG A 88 -10.82 -16.39 9.06
C ARG A 88 -10.95 -16.87 10.50
N TYR A 89 -9.84 -16.86 11.26
CA TYR A 89 -9.88 -17.16 12.68
C TYR A 89 -10.78 -16.18 13.45
N LEU A 90 -10.66 -14.88 13.19
CA LEU A 90 -11.50 -13.86 13.82
C LEU A 90 -12.97 -13.98 13.40
N TYR A 91 -13.23 -14.39 12.18
CA TYR A 91 -14.58 -14.71 11.71
C TYR A 91 -15.18 -15.90 12.47
N ASP A 92 -14.44 -16.99 12.62
CA ASP A 92 -14.88 -18.17 13.39
C ASP A 92 -15.13 -17.84 14.88
N LYS A 93 -14.45 -16.82 15.41
CA LYS A 93 -14.70 -16.28 16.74
C LYS A 93 -15.82 -15.25 16.82
N GLY A 94 -16.47 -14.91 15.71
CA GLY A 94 -17.53 -13.93 15.65
C GLY A 94 -17.08 -12.47 15.85
N ILE A 95 -15.79 -12.18 15.70
CA ILE A 95 -15.21 -10.83 15.88
C ILE A 95 -15.35 -10.01 14.62
N VAL A 96 -15.15 -10.60 13.44
CA VAL A 96 -15.41 -9.97 12.14
C VAL A 96 -16.55 -10.66 11.41
N THR A 97 -17.22 -9.95 10.51
CA THR A 97 -18.44 -10.43 9.84
C THR A 97 -18.17 -11.06 8.47
N THR A 98 -16.95 -10.94 7.95
CA THR A 98 -16.59 -11.41 6.61
C THR A 98 -15.45 -12.44 6.66
N LYS A 99 -15.56 -13.49 5.84
CA LYS A 99 -14.52 -14.54 5.76
C LYS A 99 -13.25 -14.06 5.07
N GLU A 100 -13.39 -13.21 4.07
CA GLU A 100 -12.25 -12.65 3.33
C GLU A 100 -12.07 -11.17 3.72
N PRO A 101 -10.83 -10.72 3.98
CA PRO A 101 -10.58 -9.36 4.44
C PRO A 101 -10.64 -8.31 3.33
N PHE A 102 -10.40 -8.69 2.06
CA PHE A 102 -10.29 -7.80 0.92
C PHE A 102 -11.26 -8.17 -0.19
N GLN A 103 -12.03 -7.22 -0.73
CA GLN A 103 -12.95 -7.44 -1.85
C GLN A 103 -12.21 -7.48 -3.18
N LYS A 104 -11.35 -6.48 -3.41
CA LYS A 104 -10.57 -6.32 -4.64
C LYS A 104 -9.10 -6.14 -4.30
N LEU A 105 -8.27 -6.98 -4.89
CA LEU A 105 -6.82 -6.89 -4.81
C LEU A 105 -6.28 -6.38 -6.14
N VAL A 106 -5.42 -5.37 -6.07
CA VAL A 106 -4.72 -4.83 -7.22
C VAL A 106 -3.23 -4.93 -6.97
N HIS A 107 -2.54 -5.65 -7.84
CA HIS A 107 -1.08 -5.74 -7.80
C HIS A 107 -0.46 -4.59 -8.57
N GLN A 108 0.43 -3.88 -7.91
CA GLN A 108 1.28 -2.89 -8.55
C GLN A 108 2.58 -3.52 -9.03
N GLY A 109 3.11 -3.02 -10.14
CA GLY A 109 4.42 -3.38 -10.64
C GLY A 109 5.53 -2.80 -9.74
N MET A 110 6.73 -3.31 -9.94
CA MET A 110 7.90 -2.92 -9.16
C MET A 110 8.60 -1.74 -9.84
N ILE A 111 9.01 -0.75 -9.04
CA ILE A 111 9.91 0.29 -9.51
C ILE A 111 11.33 -0.27 -9.42
N LEU A 112 12.00 -0.33 -10.58
CA LEU A 112 13.34 -0.86 -10.72
C LEU A 112 14.37 0.27 -10.73
N GLY A 113 15.60 -0.04 -10.36
CA GLY A 113 16.71 0.89 -10.57
C GLY A 113 16.93 1.19 -12.05
N ALA A 114 17.73 2.19 -12.36
CA ALA A 114 18.08 2.55 -13.76
C ALA A 114 18.72 1.38 -14.54
N ASN A 115 19.31 0.41 -13.82
CA ASN A 115 19.86 -0.82 -14.37
C ASN A 115 18.79 -1.91 -14.67
N GLY A 116 17.51 -1.65 -14.44
CA GLY A 116 16.42 -2.61 -14.63
C GLY A 116 16.32 -3.71 -13.55
N ILE A 117 17.07 -3.58 -12.45
CA ILE A 117 17.06 -4.56 -11.35
C ILE A 117 16.32 -3.97 -10.15
N LYS A 118 15.69 -4.84 -9.35
CA LYS A 118 15.02 -4.44 -8.11
C LYS A 118 15.97 -3.65 -7.20
N MET A 119 15.53 -2.45 -6.79
CA MET A 119 16.25 -1.65 -5.80
C MET A 119 16.34 -2.40 -4.47
N GLY A 120 17.50 -2.34 -3.83
CA GLY A 120 17.70 -2.99 -2.54
C GLY A 120 19.15 -2.93 -2.06
N LYS A 121 19.37 -3.49 -0.88
CA LYS A 121 20.66 -3.45 -0.18
C LYS A 121 21.84 -4.05 -0.97
N ARG A 122 21.56 -4.88 -1.99
CA ARG A 122 22.60 -5.52 -2.82
C ARG A 122 23.21 -4.54 -3.83
N TYR A 123 22.43 -3.53 -4.23
CA TYR A 123 22.84 -2.51 -5.21
C TYR A 123 22.40 -1.14 -4.69
N PRO A 124 23.03 -0.66 -3.60
CA PRO A 124 22.63 0.59 -2.95
C PRO A 124 22.80 1.82 -3.85
N GLU A 125 23.70 1.76 -4.84
CA GLU A 125 23.95 2.83 -5.80
C GLU A 125 22.77 3.09 -6.75
N PHE A 126 21.85 2.15 -6.88
CA PHE A 126 20.61 2.29 -7.65
C PHE A 126 19.39 2.50 -6.78
N ALA A 127 19.54 2.49 -5.45
CA ALA A 127 18.45 2.78 -4.53
C ALA A 127 18.21 4.29 -4.48
N ILE A 128 16.95 4.67 -4.59
CA ILE A 128 16.53 6.07 -4.60
C ILE A 128 15.84 6.36 -3.27
N ASP A 129 16.34 7.38 -2.57
CA ASP A 129 15.69 7.88 -1.36
C ASP A 129 14.63 8.92 -1.75
N PRO A 130 13.33 8.64 -1.50
CA PRO A 130 12.27 9.60 -1.78
C PRO A 130 12.44 10.94 -1.10
N ASN A 131 13.07 10.99 0.08
CA ASN A 131 13.27 12.25 0.79
C ASN A 131 14.21 13.19 0.03
N VAL A 132 15.27 12.67 -0.58
CA VAL A 132 16.18 13.45 -1.42
C VAL A 132 15.44 14.04 -2.62
N LEU A 133 14.59 13.24 -3.27
CA LEU A 133 13.77 13.70 -4.40
C LEU A 133 12.75 14.76 -3.97
N ILE A 134 12.12 14.58 -2.81
CA ILE A 134 11.15 15.54 -2.26
C ILE A 134 11.83 16.87 -1.93
N GLU A 135 13.04 16.85 -1.37
CA GLU A 135 13.82 18.05 -1.11
C GLU A 135 14.21 18.78 -2.40
N GLN A 136 14.53 18.04 -3.45
CA GLN A 136 14.99 18.58 -4.72
C GLN A 136 13.85 19.07 -5.64
N TYR A 137 12.76 18.31 -5.74
CA TYR A 137 11.70 18.53 -6.73
C TYR A 137 10.33 18.83 -6.12
N GLY A 138 10.17 18.67 -4.81
CA GLY A 138 8.88 18.74 -4.14
C GLY A 138 8.09 17.43 -4.16
N ALA A 139 7.25 17.24 -3.15
CA ALA A 139 6.44 16.04 -2.99
C ALA A 139 5.45 15.82 -4.14
N ASP A 140 4.85 16.90 -4.66
CA ASP A 140 3.89 16.80 -5.75
C ASP A 140 4.50 16.25 -7.03
N THR A 141 5.74 16.67 -7.34
CA THR A 141 6.50 16.14 -8.50
C THR A 141 6.73 14.64 -8.36
N VAL A 142 7.20 14.19 -7.21
CA VAL A 142 7.49 12.77 -6.96
C VAL A 142 6.22 11.94 -7.09
N ARG A 143 5.14 12.35 -6.44
CA ARG A 143 3.83 11.67 -6.50
C ARG A 143 3.27 11.62 -7.92
N LEU A 144 3.32 12.74 -8.65
CA LEU A 144 2.87 12.80 -10.03
C LEU A 144 3.67 11.87 -10.93
N TYR A 145 4.99 11.87 -10.78
CA TYR A 145 5.86 11.02 -11.58
C TYR A 145 5.62 9.53 -11.32
N GLU A 146 5.46 9.10 -10.07
CA GLU A 146 5.16 7.71 -9.72
C GLU A 146 3.87 7.20 -10.39
N MET A 147 2.84 8.05 -10.47
CA MET A 147 1.60 7.70 -11.15
C MET A 147 1.73 7.73 -12.68
N PHE A 148 2.51 8.67 -13.21
CA PHE A 148 2.68 8.90 -14.65
C PHE A 148 3.58 7.89 -15.34
N MET A 149 4.57 7.28 -14.65
CA MET A 149 5.67 6.53 -15.27
C MET A 149 5.25 5.27 -16.05
N GLY A 150 3.97 4.88 -16.04
CA GLY A 150 3.42 3.78 -16.84
C GLY A 150 2.25 3.06 -16.16
N PRO A 151 1.70 2.00 -16.80
CA PRO A 151 0.60 1.23 -16.23
C PRO A 151 0.93 0.73 -14.81
N LEU A 152 -0.05 0.80 -13.90
CA LEU A 152 0.15 0.50 -12.49
C LEU A 152 0.74 -0.91 -12.26
N GLU A 153 0.29 -1.90 -13.03
CA GLU A 153 0.69 -3.31 -12.88
C GLU A 153 2.06 -3.63 -13.50
N ALA A 154 2.61 -2.74 -14.34
CA ALA A 154 3.87 -2.98 -15.01
C ALA A 154 5.06 -2.58 -14.14
N SER A 155 6.10 -3.44 -14.12
CA SER A 155 7.39 -3.05 -13.55
C SER A 155 8.11 -2.07 -14.47
N LYS A 156 8.72 -1.04 -13.91
CA LYS A 156 9.27 0.10 -14.65
C LYS A 156 10.64 0.52 -14.12
N PRO A 157 11.62 0.81 -14.96
CA PRO A 157 12.87 1.41 -14.52
C PRO A 157 12.64 2.88 -14.11
N TRP A 158 13.33 3.30 -13.07
CA TRP A 158 13.37 4.70 -12.67
C TRP A 158 14.07 5.56 -13.72
N SER A 159 13.56 6.77 -13.94
CA SER A 159 14.16 7.75 -14.86
C SER A 159 14.16 9.15 -14.24
N GLU A 160 15.32 9.71 -14.01
CA GLU A 160 15.47 11.10 -13.54
C GLU A 160 14.92 12.11 -14.53
N GLN A 161 15.07 11.83 -15.85
CA GLN A 161 14.51 12.69 -16.88
C GLN A 161 12.97 12.74 -16.82
N GLY A 162 12.33 11.63 -16.41
CA GLY A 162 10.89 11.59 -16.21
C GLY A 162 10.44 12.46 -15.02
N VAL A 163 11.20 12.45 -13.93
CA VAL A 163 10.95 13.32 -12.75
C VAL A 163 11.05 14.78 -13.15
N ASP A 164 12.12 15.18 -13.84
CA ASP A 164 12.34 16.54 -14.33
C ASP A 164 11.19 16.98 -15.28
N GLY A 165 10.72 16.08 -16.13
CA GLY A 165 9.57 16.31 -17.02
C GLY A 165 8.28 16.61 -16.23
N ALA A 166 8.00 15.84 -15.18
CA ALA A 166 6.85 16.06 -14.31
C ALA A 166 6.96 17.40 -13.55
N HIS A 167 8.16 17.73 -13.07
CA HIS A 167 8.42 19.01 -12.39
C HIS A 167 8.16 20.21 -13.31
N LYS A 168 8.71 20.19 -14.52
CA LYS A 168 8.49 21.24 -15.53
C LYS A 168 7.03 21.39 -15.94
N TRP A 169 6.28 20.29 -15.93
CA TRP A 169 4.85 20.34 -16.21
C TRP A 169 4.10 21.07 -15.09
N LEU A 170 4.37 20.73 -13.83
CA LEU A 170 3.77 21.42 -12.67
C LEU A 170 4.11 22.90 -12.63
N GLU A 171 5.36 23.29 -12.93
CA GLU A 171 5.74 24.69 -13.03
C GLU A 171 4.97 25.44 -14.12
N ARG A 172 4.72 24.81 -15.29
CA ARG A 172 3.91 25.41 -16.35
C ARG A 172 2.46 25.63 -15.91
N VAL A 173 1.88 24.63 -15.20
CA VAL A 173 0.52 24.75 -14.65
C VAL A 173 0.47 25.88 -13.62
N HIS A 174 1.43 25.94 -12.70
CA HIS A 174 1.52 27.02 -11.72
C HIS A 174 1.59 28.40 -12.38
N ARG A 175 2.49 28.58 -13.34
CA ARG A 175 2.61 29.85 -14.08
C ARG A 175 1.34 30.24 -14.82
N LEU A 176 0.65 29.26 -15.41
CA LEU A 176 -0.59 29.51 -16.11
C LEU A 176 -1.69 30.00 -15.16
N ILE A 177 -1.82 29.39 -13.98
CA ILE A 177 -2.94 29.67 -13.07
C ILE A 177 -2.63 30.85 -12.15
N VAL A 178 -1.43 30.90 -11.60
CA VAL A 178 -1.08 31.85 -10.53
C VAL A 178 -0.47 33.15 -11.08
N GLU A 179 0.39 33.03 -12.09
CA GLU A 179 1.18 34.18 -12.58
C GLU A 179 0.57 34.79 -13.87
N SER A 180 -0.33 34.08 -14.54
CA SER A 180 -0.93 34.55 -15.79
C SER A 180 -2.12 35.48 -15.53
N ASN A 181 -2.19 36.59 -16.27
CA ASN A 181 -3.37 37.45 -16.36
C ASN A 181 -4.34 37.04 -17.49
N LYS A 182 -4.19 35.83 -18.04
CA LYS A 182 -5.01 35.30 -19.13
C LYS A 182 -6.24 34.53 -18.68
N LEU A 183 -6.38 34.30 -17.37
CA LEU A 183 -7.55 33.64 -16.81
C LEU A 183 -8.75 34.59 -16.86
N SER A 184 -9.92 34.09 -17.25
CA SER A 184 -11.16 34.85 -17.33
C SER A 184 -12.23 34.18 -16.46
N ASP A 185 -13.09 35.00 -15.85
CA ASP A 185 -14.27 34.53 -15.13
C ASP A 185 -15.44 34.14 -16.05
N THR A 186 -15.26 34.35 -17.35
CA THR A 186 -16.30 34.01 -18.35
C THR A 186 -15.85 32.87 -19.23
N ASN A 187 -16.76 31.91 -19.44
CA ASN A 187 -16.57 30.83 -20.40
C ASN A 187 -17.20 31.26 -21.75
N ASP A 188 -16.41 31.26 -22.83
CA ASP A 188 -16.86 31.54 -24.20
C ASP A 188 -17.26 30.26 -24.99
N GLY A 189 -17.18 29.10 -24.34
CA GLY A 189 -17.48 27.79 -24.91
C GLY A 189 -16.40 27.22 -25.84
N SER A 190 -15.31 27.94 -26.07
CA SER A 190 -14.26 27.52 -27.03
C SER A 190 -13.52 26.26 -26.62
N LEU A 191 -13.50 25.94 -25.32
CA LEU A 191 -12.83 24.78 -24.75
C LEU A 191 -13.80 23.67 -24.28
N ASP A 192 -15.10 23.83 -24.40
CA ASP A 192 -16.11 22.92 -23.82
C ASP A 192 -15.94 21.49 -24.34
N GLU A 193 -15.71 21.29 -25.64
CA GLU A 193 -15.52 19.96 -26.22
C GLU A 193 -14.29 19.25 -25.58
N VAL A 194 -13.14 19.93 -25.52
CA VAL A 194 -11.90 19.39 -24.93
C VAL A 194 -12.09 19.16 -23.46
N TYR A 195 -12.73 20.09 -22.76
CA TYR A 195 -13.01 19.96 -21.33
C TYR A 195 -13.85 18.72 -21.02
N HIS A 196 -14.99 18.56 -21.68
CA HIS A 196 -15.86 17.40 -21.44
C HIS A 196 -15.25 16.07 -21.85
N ALA A 197 -14.50 16.04 -22.96
CA ALA A 197 -13.76 14.86 -23.38
C ALA A 197 -12.68 14.48 -22.35
N THR A 198 -11.95 15.46 -21.83
CA THR A 198 -10.94 15.26 -20.78
C THR A 198 -11.56 14.77 -19.49
N VAL A 199 -12.63 15.39 -19.00
CA VAL A 199 -13.34 14.94 -17.79
C VAL A 199 -13.78 13.49 -17.92
N LYS A 200 -14.41 13.13 -19.05
CA LYS A 200 -14.85 11.75 -19.31
C LYS A 200 -13.68 10.77 -19.28
N LYS A 201 -12.59 11.11 -19.97
CA LYS A 201 -11.41 10.25 -20.03
C LYS A 201 -10.75 10.09 -18.67
N VAL A 202 -10.46 11.18 -17.97
CA VAL A 202 -9.80 11.15 -16.65
C VAL A 202 -10.64 10.37 -15.64
N THR A 203 -11.96 10.58 -15.62
CA THR A 203 -12.87 9.82 -14.74
C THR A 203 -12.75 8.31 -14.99
N SER A 204 -12.88 7.89 -16.25
CA SER A 204 -12.76 6.48 -16.63
C SER A 204 -11.39 5.88 -16.29
N ASP A 205 -10.33 6.63 -16.54
CA ASP A 205 -8.96 6.15 -16.28
C ASP A 205 -8.70 6.01 -14.77
N ILE A 206 -9.16 6.95 -13.93
CA ILE A 206 -9.03 6.87 -12.47
C ILE A 206 -9.84 5.68 -11.93
N GLU A 207 -11.08 5.50 -12.36
CA GLU A 207 -11.93 4.37 -11.96
C GLU A 207 -11.31 3.02 -12.32
N SER A 208 -10.59 2.96 -13.44
CA SER A 208 -9.90 1.78 -13.94
C SER A 208 -8.45 1.64 -13.43
N LEU A 209 -7.96 2.58 -12.61
CA LEU A 209 -6.58 2.68 -12.13
C LEU A 209 -5.53 2.85 -13.25
N ASN A 210 -5.93 3.38 -14.40
CA ASN A 210 -5.04 3.76 -15.50
C ASN A 210 -4.42 5.15 -15.22
N LEU A 211 -3.74 5.29 -14.10
CA LEU A 211 -3.28 6.58 -13.56
C LEU A 211 -2.29 7.30 -14.48
N ASN A 212 -1.57 6.54 -15.32
CA ASN A 212 -0.60 7.10 -16.27
C ASN A 212 -1.22 7.75 -17.49
N THR A 213 -2.51 7.54 -17.75
CA THR A 213 -3.25 8.13 -18.87
C THR A 213 -4.35 9.09 -18.43
N ALA A 214 -4.65 9.14 -17.12
CA ALA A 214 -5.52 10.11 -16.50
C ALA A 214 -4.88 11.50 -16.44
#